data_33ee82a5ce04b07dd2644ce561a6cb57
#
_entry.id   33ee82a5ce04b07dd2644ce561a6cb57
#
_cell.length_a   1.000
_cell.length_b   1.000
_cell.length_c   1.000
_cell.angle_alpha   90.00
_cell.angle_beta   90.00
_cell.angle_gamma   90.00
#
_symmetry.space_group_name_H-M   'P 1'
#
loop_
_entity.id
_entity.type
_entity.pdbx_description
1 polymer ?
#
loop_
_entity_poly.entity_id
_entity_poly.type
_entity_poly.pdbx_seq_one_letter_code
_entity_poly.pdbx_strand_id
1 'polypeptide(L)'
;MLTLPSPPPAQWEGVTTTAMPGGKTRFTLKPGMSFLRITVDNLAPAHRLTVRIRVRADRAGQFIVLRIGNHAARFGPGPTYVHSAVMSDVGTTLTIEVTGLHTGIIEELSIWDATQLPENPRPCDVLSLQAYYPLPGFFGLRWNNDRWNRASWSQGGARPWAMRWNHNSWDTRAWNQGETITSIWQDITGPCTDISVTRGVQATGAAMSATVGTLSARAINALSPRATGIHHGTPLRLVHWPTRSVIFTGVITDLTITPKKPGSRIDYEVTFTASDNVARLAGVTRYGAKADSGDGSESWAARLERLMKSAPELTYQVHDTATQTVAPVVWETSLARHLDALMSSVVGTWNVERDGTISIRTRRPRTPVLTLTDADASNLRDRIWSYTDINVAWASTDTLAHVTLSNHGARFDPERREWEAADLDTTVTDPTAANAWGGASISIDTTLPARDIERVARRYLSAANSDPAPSSVSLTAAHETGPADRAGHMAAAATLDPLTAVAVEWRGEDTTALVTQVAHVITPTTWKAALTLTNNKQ
;
A
#
# COMPACT_ATOMS: atom_id res chain seq x y z
N MET A 1 -3.89 -15.36 -22.50
CA MET A 1 -4.78 -15.97 -21.48
C MET A 1 -5.24 -17.31 -22.00
N LEU A 2 -4.75 -18.40 -21.44
CA LEU A 2 -5.35 -19.70 -21.62
C LEU A 2 -6.49 -19.82 -20.61
N THR A 3 -7.67 -19.34 -20.95
CA THR A 3 -8.90 -19.82 -20.30
C THR A 3 -9.04 -21.26 -20.76
N LEU A 4 -8.72 -22.18 -19.85
CA LEU A 4 -8.87 -23.59 -20.17
C LEU A 4 -10.36 -23.84 -20.45
N PRO A 5 -10.72 -24.44 -21.61
CA PRO A 5 -12.10 -24.82 -21.86
C PRO A 5 -12.58 -25.75 -20.76
N SER A 6 -13.85 -25.70 -20.42
CA SER A 6 -14.45 -26.57 -19.41
C SER A 6 -15.00 -27.84 -20.08
N PRO A 7 -14.59 -29.04 -19.69
CA PRO A 7 -13.49 -29.31 -18.75
C PRO A 7 -12.14 -29.01 -19.42
N PRO A 8 -11.18 -28.45 -18.69
CA PRO A 8 -9.86 -28.24 -19.24
C PRO A 8 -9.26 -29.57 -19.68
N PRO A 9 -8.32 -29.60 -20.66
CA PRO A 9 -7.54 -30.77 -21.00
C PRO A 9 -6.57 -31.09 -19.85
N ALA A 10 -7.14 -31.43 -18.69
CA ALA A 10 -6.45 -31.69 -17.46
C ALA A 10 -6.85 -33.08 -16.98
N GLN A 11 -5.89 -33.81 -16.50
CA GLN A 11 -6.16 -35.07 -15.83
C GLN A 11 -6.61 -34.78 -14.39
N TRP A 12 -7.76 -35.33 -14.02
CA TRP A 12 -8.33 -35.17 -12.69
C TRP A 12 -8.19 -36.49 -11.93
N GLU A 13 -7.32 -36.51 -10.95
CA GLU A 13 -7.10 -37.70 -10.11
C GLU A 13 -7.84 -37.60 -8.78
N GLY A 14 -8.31 -38.74 -8.31
CA GLY A 14 -8.93 -38.87 -6.99
C GLY A 14 -10.38 -38.42 -6.90
N VAL A 15 -11.02 -38.05 -8.02
CA VAL A 15 -12.37 -37.46 -8.02
C VAL A 15 -13.26 -38.04 -9.11
N THR A 16 -14.59 -37.85 -8.91
CA THR A 16 -15.59 -37.84 -9.97
C THR A 16 -15.96 -36.39 -10.27
N THR A 17 -16.00 -36.03 -11.54
CA THR A 17 -16.28 -34.65 -11.97
C THR A 17 -17.58 -34.56 -12.76
N THR A 18 -18.29 -33.44 -12.61
CA THR A 18 -19.49 -33.10 -13.38
C THR A 18 -19.37 -31.66 -13.86
N ALA A 19 -19.47 -31.46 -15.19
CA ALA A 19 -19.51 -30.13 -15.77
C ALA A 19 -20.78 -29.38 -15.36
N MET A 20 -20.65 -28.07 -15.10
CA MET A 20 -21.73 -27.18 -14.72
C MET A 20 -21.80 -25.98 -15.67
N PRO A 21 -22.95 -25.31 -15.77
CA PRO A 21 -23.05 -24.08 -16.55
C PRO A 21 -22.01 -23.02 -16.16
N GLY A 22 -21.55 -22.25 -17.14
CA GLY A 22 -20.59 -21.17 -16.92
C GLY A 22 -19.14 -21.64 -16.71
N GLY A 23 -18.78 -22.81 -17.26
CA GLY A 23 -17.39 -23.29 -17.23
C GLY A 23 -16.93 -23.84 -15.88
N LYS A 24 -17.84 -24.05 -14.96
CA LYS A 24 -17.57 -24.58 -13.61
C LYS A 24 -17.54 -26.11 -13.62
N THR A 25 -16.77 -26.69 -12.71
CA THR A 25 -16.67 -28.13 -12.55
C THR A 25 -16.96 -28.54 -11.10
N ARG A 26 -18.00 -29.34 -10.89
CA ARG A 26 -18.25 -29.97 -9.60
C ARG A 26 -17.37 -31.21 -9.46
N PHE A 27 -16.78 -31.41 -8.30
CA PHE A 27 -16.01 -32.60 -7.98
C PHE A 27 -16.51 -33.26 -6.69
N THR A 28 -16.34 -34.58 -6.63
CA THR A 28 -16.57 -35.38 -5.43
C THR A 28 -15.41 -36.36 -5.29
N LEU A 29 -14.77 -36.40 -4.11
CA LEU A 29 -13.66 -37.32 -3.87
C LEU A 29 -14.15 -38.77 -3.94
N LYS A 30 -13.38 -39.64 -4.59
CA LYS A 30 -13.60 -41.09 -4.55
C LYS A 30 -13.34 -41.63 -3.15
N PRO A 31 -13.99 -42.73 -2.76
CA PRO A 31 -13.73 -43.36 -1.50
C PRO A 31 -12.24 -43.65 -1.27
N GLY A 32 -11.73 -43.31 -0.09
CA GLY A 32 -10.33 -43.50 0.28
C GLY A 32 -9.36 -42.40 -0.16
N MET A 33 -9.80 -41.41 -0.96
CA MET A 33 -8.98 -40.29 -1.37
C MET A 33 -9.11 -39.11 -0.40
N SER A 34 -8.00 -38.44 -0.13
CA SER A 34 -7.95 -37.28 0.75
C SER A 34 -7.64 -35.97 0.01
N PHE A 35 -7.43 -36.04 -1.31
CA PHE A 35 -7.09 -34.87 -2.14
C PHE A 35 -7.66 -35.03 -3.55
N LEU A 36 -7.91 -33.90 -4.19
CA LEU A 36 -8.07 -33.74 -5.62
C LEU A 36 -6.75 -33.28 -6.20
N ARG A 37 -6.27 -33.93 -7.25
CA ARG A 37 -5.12 -33.46 -8.06
C ARG A 37 -5.59 -33.14 -9.47
N ILE A 38 -5.22 -31.97 -9.94
CA ILE A 38 -5.42 -31.52 -11.32
C ILE A 38 -4.03 -31.39 -11.94
N THR A 39 -3.78 -32.17 -12.99
CA THR A 39 -2.54 -32.06 -13.77
C THR A 39 -2.88 -31.40 -15.10
N VAL A 40 -2.23 -30.28 -15.37
CA VAL A 40 -2.34 -29.56 -16.63
C VAL A 40 -1.09 -29.79 -17.44
N ASP A 41 -1.24 -30.49 -18.55
CA ASP A 41 -0.16 -30.88 -19.45
C ASP A 41 -0.09 -29.94 -20.68
N ASN A 42 1.00 -30.06 -21.44
CA ASN A 42 1.21 -29.31 -22.68
C ASN A 42 1.21 -27.78 -22.50
N LEU A 43 1.66 -27.32 -21.34
CA LEU A 43 1.91 -25.90 -21.16
C LEU A 43 3.09 -25.48 -22.03
N ALA A 44 2.95 -24.35 -22.71
CA ALA A 44 4.10 -23.74 -23.36
C ALA A 44 5.17 -23.43 -22.29
N PRO A 45 6.45 -23.78 -22.52
CA PRO A 45 7.50 -23.42 -21.58
C PRO A 45 7.48 -21.91 -21.34
N ALA A 46 7.17 -21.51 -20.14
CA ALA A 46 7.09 -20.11 -19.78
C ALA A 46 8.03 -19.83 -18.62
N HIS A 47 8.82 -18.77 -18.72
CA HIS A 47 9.69 -18.35 -17.62
C HIS A 47 8.89 -17.94 -16.39
N ARG A 48 7.58 -17.67 -16.54
CA ARG A 48 6.74 -17.21 -15.45
C ARG A 48 5.26 -17.42 -15.75
N LEU A 49 4.61 -18.29 -14.98
CA LEU A 49 3.16 -18.50 -15.03
C LEU A 49 2.49 -17.90 -13.80
N THR A 50 1.37 -17.24 -14.00
CA THR A 50 0.42 -16.95 -12.93
C THR A 50 -0.72 -17.95 -13.02
N VAL A 51 -1.01 -18.58 -11.91
CA VAL A 51 -2.08 -19.57 -11.77
C VAL A 51 -3.03 -19.09 -10.70
N ARG A 52 -4.31 -19.04 -11.04
CA ARG A 52 -5.38 -18.69 -10.10
C ARG A 52 -6.42 -19.79 -10.10
N ILE A 53 -6.75 -20.26 -8.91
CA ILE A 53 -7.83 -21.22 -8.70
C ILE A 53 -8.84 -20.66 -7.71
N ARG A 54 -10.13 -20.79 -8.04
CA ARG A 54 -11.24 -20.49 -7.14
C ARG A 54 -12.03 -21.77 -6.90
N VAL A 55 -12.14 -22.15 -5.63
CA VAL A 55 -12.85 -23.35 -5.19
C VAL A 55 -13.96 -22.94 -4.23
N ARG A 56 -15.18 -23.41 -4.48
CA ARG A 56 -16.31 -23.28 -3.57
C ARG A 56 -16.59 -24.61 -2.88
N ALA A 57 -16.65 -24.59 -1.56
CA ALA A 57 -17.04 -25.77 -0.79
C ALA A 57 -18.57 -25.93 -0.78
N ASP A 58 -19.06 -27.15 -0.91
CA ASP A 58 -20.50 -27.44 -0.75
C ASP A 58 -20.94 -27.35 0.72
N ARG A 59 -20.01 -27.56 1.66
CA ARG A 59 -20.23 -27.40 3.10
C ARG A 59 -19.17 -26.49 3.68
N ALA A 60 -19.60 -25.47 4.39
CA ALA A 60 -18.71 -24.61 5.15
C ALA A 60 -18.18 -25.34 6.39
N GLY A 61 -17.01 -24.98 6.84
CA GLY A 61 -16.47 -25.46 8.12
C GLY A 61 -15.23 -26.34 8.01
N GLN A 62 -14.70 -26.56 6.81
CA GLN A 62 -13.49 -27.36 6.61
C GLN A 62 -12.26 -26.49 6.35
N PHE A 63 -11.11 -26.92 6.87
CA PHE A 63 -9.83 -26.36 6.48
C PHE A 63 -9.42 -26.97 5.15
N ILE A 64 -9.01 -26.14 4.21
CA ILE A 64 -8.48 -26.61 2.94
C ILE A 64 -7.03 -26.17 2.75
N VAL A 65 -6.30 -26.96 1.98
CA VAL A 65 -5.00 -26.56 1.46
C VAL A 65 -5.10 -26.59 -0.06
N LEU A 66 -4.82 -25.46 -0.68
CA LEU A 66 -4.64 -25.34 -2.12
C LEU A 66 -3.14 -25.27 -2.40
N ARG A 67 -2.66 -26.23 -3.20
CA ARG A 67 -1.26 -26.25 -3.63
C ARG A 67 -1.21 -26.06 -5.14
N ILE A 68 -0.33 -25.18 -5.59
CA ILE A 68 -0.04 -24.93 -7.00
C ILE A 68 1.46 -25.14 -7.17
N GLY A 69 1.86 -26.26 -7.76
CA GLY A 69 3.26 -26.66 -7.81
C GLY A 69 3.87 -26.73 -6.40
N ASN A 70 4.90 -25.94 -6.16
CA ASN A 70 5.56 -25.83 -4.86
C ASN A 70 4.91 -24.84 -3.88
N HIS A 71 3.91 -24.06 -4.35
CA HIS A 71 3.23 -23.07 -3.54
C HIS A 71 1.97 -23.64 -2.91
N ALA A 72 1.89 -23.64 -1.58
CA ALA A 72 0.73 -24.11 -0.84
C ALA A 72 0.16 -22.99 0.03
N ALA A 73 -1.17 -22.85 0.00
CA ALA A 73 -1.91 -21.97 0.90
C ALA A 73 -2.94 -22.77 1.67
N ARG A 74 -3.02 -22.53 2.97
CA ARG A 74 -4.03 -23.12 3.86
C ARG A 74 -5.08 -22.08 4.18
N PHE A 75 -6.34 -22.49 4.06
CA PHE A 75 -7.48 -21.64 4.32
C PHE A 75 -8.27 -22.20 5.51
N GLY A 76 -8.75 -21.29 6.35
CA GLY A 76 -9.73 -21.62 7.38
C GLY A 76 -11.09 -21.99 6.79
N PRO A 77 -12.05 -22.41 7.63
CA PRO A 77 -13.38 -22.79 7.17
C PRO A 77 -14.10 -21.63 6.46
N GLY A 78 -14.59 -21.87 5.26
CA GLY A 78 -15.30 -20.87 4.46
C GLY A 78 -16.04 -21.46 3.27
N PRO A 79 -16.86 -20.66 2.58
CA PRO A 79 -17.61 -21.13 1.42
C PRO A 79 -16.80 -21.10 0.12
N THR A 80 -15.87 -20.17 -0.01
CA THR A 80 -15.08 -19.97 -1.24
C THR A 80 -13.63 -19.69 -0.90
N TYR A 81 -12.74 -20.28 -1.67
CA TYR A 81 -11.30 -20.21 -1.49
C TYR A 81 -10.67 -19.77 -2.80
N VAL A 82 -9.81 -18.78 -2.74
CA VAL A 82 -9.07 -18.29 -3.90
C VAL A 82 -7.58 -18.37 -3.59
N HIS A 83 -6.83 -19.00 -4.46
CA HIS A 83 -5.38 -19.03 -4.38
C HIS A 83 -4.79 -18.60 -5.72
N SER A 84 -3.82 -17.72 -5.67
CA SER A 84 -3.02 -17.32 -6.82
C SER A 84 -1.55 -17.55 -6.51
N ALA A 85 -0.84 -18.12 -7.44
CA ALA A 85 0.60 -18.32 -7.34
C ALA A 85 1.28 -17.86 -8.63
N VAL A 86 2.41 -17.19 -8.48
CA VAL A 86 3.33 -16.92 -9.59
C VAL A 86 4.45 -17.93 -9.52
N MET A 87 4.65 -18.66 -10.60
CA MET A 87 5.66 -19.70 -10.70
C MET A 87 6.71 -19.30 -11.73
N SER A 88 7.98 -19.48 -11.41
CA SER A 88 9.10 -19.33 -12.33
C SER A 88 9.56 -20.69 -12.83
N ASP A 89 10.03 -20.72 -14.06
CA ASP A 89 10.62 -21.90 -14.70
C ASP A 89 9.74 -23.16 -14.65
N VAL A 90 8.46 -22.96 -14.99
CA VAL A 90 7.50 -24.06 -15.07
C VAL A 90 7.79 -24.88 -16.33
N GLY A 91 7.98 -26.17 -16.14
CA GLY A 91 8.06 -27.13 -17.24
C GLY A 91 6.73 -27.24 -18.01
N THR A 92 6.60 -28.27 -18.83
CA THR A 92 5.39 -28.50 -19.64
C THR A 92 4.17 -28.99 -18.86
N THR A 93 4.33 -29.26 -17.57
CA THR A 93 3.28 -29.82 -16.68
C THR A 93 3.14 -29.03 -15.40
N LEU A 94 1.91 -28.72 -15.03
CA LEU A 94 1.55 -28.04 -13.77
C LEU A 94 0.63 -28.92 -12.94
N THR A 95 0.95 -29.10 -11.67
CA THR A 95 0.11 -29.84 -10.72
C THR A 95 -0.54 -28.89 -9.73
N ILE A 96 -1.86 -29.05 -9.55
CA ILE A 96 -2.67 -28.32 -8.57
C ILE A 96 -3.34 -29.33 -7.66
N GLU A 97 -3.21 -29.18 -6.35
CA GLU A 97 -3.81 -30.07 -5.37
C GLU A 97 -4.78 -29.31 -4.47
N VAL A 98 -5.93 -29.91 -4.22
CA VAL A 98 -6.94 -29.45 -3.26
C VAL A 98 -7.13 -30.52 -2.22
N THR A 99 -6.86 -30.22 -0.95
CA THR A 99 -7.04 -31.13 0.17
C THR A 99 -8.00 -30.54 1.20
N GLY A 100 -8.72 -31.41 1.92
CA GLY A 100 -9.64 -30.98 2.99
C GLY A 100 -11.09 -30.79 2.55
N LEU A 101 -11.44 -30.96 1.26
CA LEU A 101 -12.80 -30.94 0.77
C LEU A 101 -13.18 -32.31 0.20
N HIS A 102 -14.31 -32.88 0.66
CA HIS A 102 -14.88 -34.07 0.05
C HIS A 102 -15.67 -33.78 -1.22
N THR A 103 -16.34 -32.64 -1.25
CA THR A 103 -17.13 -32.17 -2.40
C THR A 103 -16.97 -30.67 -2.55
N GLY A 104 -16.95 -30.19 -3.78
CA GLY A 104 -16.83 -28.76 -4.05
C GLY A 104 -17.00 -28.43 -5.53
N ILE A 105 -16.94 -27.16 -5.83
CA ILE A 105 -17.03 -26.63 -7.19
C ILE A 105 -15.77 -25.83 -7.47
N ILE A 106 -15.05 -26.17 -8.52
CA ILE A 106 -14.04 -25.29 -9.09
C ILE A 106 -14.77 -24.27 -9.94
N GLU A 107 -14.80 -23.04 -9.46
CA GLU A 107 -15.49 -21.94 -10.13
C GLU A 107 -14.60 -21.28 -11.17
N GLU A 108 -13.29 -21.33 -10.96
CA GLU A 108 -12.30 -20.72 -11.84
C GLU A 108 -10.97 -21.48 -11.73
N LEU A 109 -10.38 -21.76 -12.86
CA LEU A 109 -8.98 -22.15 -12.99
C LEU A 109 -8.41 -21.37 -14.18
N SER A 110 -7.55 -20.41 -13.90
CA SER A 110 -6.95 -19.55 -14.89
C SER A 110 -5.43 -19.70 -14.83
N ILE A 111 -4.82 -19.91 -15.98
CA ILE A 111 -3.37 -20.02 -16.13
C ILE A 111 -2.96 -19.06 -17.23
N TRP A 112 -2.05 -18.17 -16.96
CA TRP A 112 -1.53 -17.24 -17.97
C TRP A 112 -0.04 -16.98 -17.77
N ASP A 113 0.63 -16.72 -18.87
CA ASP A 113 2.00 -16.24 -18.82
C ASP A 113 2.01 -14.83 -18.20
N ALA A 114 2.72 -14.69 -17.10
CA ALA A 114 2.81 -13.40 -16.39
C ALA A 114 3.54 -12.32 -17.20
N THR A 115 4.19 -12.70 -18.29
CA THR A 115 4.81 -11.78 -19.25
C THR A 115 3.87 -11.34 -20.36
N GLN A 116 2.75 -12.05 -20.55
CA GLN A 116 1.75 -11.78 -21.57
C GLN A 116 0.40 -11.49 -20.91
N LEU A 117 0.04 -10.22 -20.84
CA LEU A 117 -1.29 -9.83 -20.37
C LEU A 117 -2.34 -10.15 -21.45
N PRO A 118 -3.59 -10.46 -21.05
CA PRO A 118 -4.69 -10.57 -21.99
C PRO A 118 -4.85 -9.26 -22.76
N GLU A 119 -5.39 -9.33 -23.97
CA GLU A 119 -5.58 -8.18 -24.85
C GLU A 119 -6.37 -7.03 -24.18
N ASN A 120 -7.33 -7.39 -23.32
CA ASN A 120 -8.14 -6.44 -22.55
C ASN A 120 -8.22 -6.87 -21.08
N PRO A 121 -7.15 -6.71 -20.28
CA PRO A 121 -7.14 -7.11 -18.88
C PRO A 121 -8.09 -6.25 -18.05
N ARG A 122 -8.73 -6.88 -17.06
CA ARG A 122 -9.53 -6.18 -16.04
C ARG A 122 -8.71 -6.02 -14.75
N PRO A 123 -9.04 -5.07 -13.88
CA PRO A 123 -8.35 -4.91 -12.61
C PRO A 123 -8.26 -6.20 -11.78
N CYS A 124 -9.32 -7.01 -11.74
CA CYS A 124 -9.32 -8.29 -11.04
C CYS A 124 -8.36 -9.35 -11.61
N ASP A 125 -7.92 -9.17 -12.86
CA ASP A 125 -6.98 -10.09 -13.51
C ASP A 125 -5.52 -9.77 -13.15
N VAL A 126 -5.24 -8.54 -12.72
CA VAL A 126 -3.88 -8.02 -12.54
C VAL A 126 -3.59 -7.49 -11.13
N LEU A 127 -4.59 -7.25 -10.31
CA LEU A 127 -4.43 -6.76 -8.94
C LEU A 127 -4.52 -7.88 -7.92
N SER A 128 -3.74 -7.76 -6.86
CA SER A 128 -3.75 -8.65 -5.71
C SER A 128 -3.74 -7.83 -4.42
N LEU A 129 -4.83 -7.93 -3.67
CA LEU A 129 -4.90 -7.44 -2.30
C LEU A 129 -4.43 -8.54 -1.38
N GLN A 130 -3.37 -8.29 -0.63
CA GLN A 130 -2.69 -9.30 0.15
C GLN A 130 -2.67 -8.93 1.63
N ALA A 131 -3.14 -9.84 2.46
CA ALA A 131 -2.98 -9.76 3.90
C ALA A 131 -1.80 -10.62 4.36
N TYR A 132 -1.04 -10.07 5.31
CA TYR A 132 0.10 -10.76 5.88
C TYR A 132 -0.36 -11.68 7.01
N TYR A 133 -0.07 -12.95 6.85
CA TYR A 133 -0.20 -13.91 7.93
C TYR A 133 1.20 -14.13 8.50
N PRO A 134 1.47 -13.64 9.71
CA PRO A 134 2.55 -14.24 10.45
C PRO A 134 2.13 -15.69 10.61
N LEU A 135 2.80 -16.59 9.89
CA LEU A 135 2.76 -17.98 10.33
C LEU A 135 3.04 -17.91 11.81
N PRO A 136 2.19 -18.50 12.69
CA PRO A 136 2.44 -18.48 14.12
C PRO A 136 3.89 -18.88 14.25
N GLY A 137 4.72 -17.92 14.63
CA GLY A 137 6.14 -18.03 14.48
C GLY A 137 6.52 -19.37 15.03
N PHE A 138 7.43 -20.03 14.42
CA PHE A 138 8.19 -21.04 15.11
C PHE A 138 8.78 -20.27 16.29
N PHE A 139 8.00 -20.08 17.33
CA PHE A 139 8.50 -19.81 18.65
C PHE A 139 9.30 -21.07 18.93
N GLY A 140 10.60 -20.98 18.62
CA GLY A 140 11.46 -22.13 18.79
C GLY A 140 11.11 -22.66 20.16
N LEU A 141 10.69 -23.91 20.24
CA LEU A 141 10.37 -24.55 21.49
C LEU A 141 11.48 -24.19 22.45
N ARG A 142 11.20 -23.25 23.36
CA ARG A 142 12.17 -22.89 24.37
C ARG A 142 12.22 -24.06 25.31
N TRP A 143 13.35 -24.76 25.27
CA TRP A 143 13.62 -26.02 26.00
C TRP A 143 13.12 -26.02 27.44
N ASN A 144 12.98 -24.89 28.08
CA ASN A 144 12.51 -24.74 29.46
C ASN A 144 11.11 -24.16 29.66
N ASN A 145 10.41 -23.70 28.60
CA ASN A 145 9.14 -22.99 28.75
C ASN A 145 7.94 -23.72 28.13
N ASP A 146 8.19 -24.64 27.20
CA ASP A 146 7.12 -25.32 26.51
C ASP A 146 6.97 -26.75 27.03
N ARG A 147 5.79 -27.07 27.54
CA ARG A 147 5.48 -28.44 27.96
C ARG A 147 5.47 -29.34 26.72
N TRP A 148 6.19 -30.45 26.80
CA TRP A 148 6.32 -31.47 25.75
C TRP A 148 4.99 -31.90 25.12
N ASN A 149 3.89 -31.80 25.86
CA ASN A 149 2.57 -32.24 25.43
C ASN A 149 1.69 -31.15 24.81
N ARG A 150 2.12 -29.89 24.74
CA ARG A 150 1.33 -28.78 24.17
C ARG A 150 1.70 -28.43 22.75
N ALA A 151 2.93 -28.64 22.35
CA ALA A 151 3.35 -28.52 20.97
C ALA A 151 3.35 -29.93 20.38
N SER A 152 2.34 -30.27 19.62
CA SER A 152 2.24 -31.57 19.00
C SER A 152 3.33 -31.71 17.94
N TRP A 153 4.37 -32.44 18.28
CA TRP A 153 5.46 -32.84 17.39
C TRP A 153 4.94 -33.66 16.20
N SER A 154 3.79 -34.27 16.35
CA SER A 154 3.14 -35.13 15.37
C SER A 154 2.18 -34.41 14.42
N GLN A 155 1.79 -33.17 14.71
CA GLN A 155 0.91 -32.40 13.81
C GLN A 155 1.70 -31.74 12.68
N GLY A 156 2.50 -32.52 11.98
CA GLY A 156 3.22 -32.09 10.78
C GLY A 156 2.31 -31.72 9.60
N GLY A 157 0.99 -31.77 9.75
CA GLY A 157 0.05 -31.35 8.72
C GLY A 157 -0.14 -29.85 8.56
N ALA A 158 0.19 -29.07 9.58
CA ALA A 158 -0.04 -27.62 9.56
C ALA A 158 1.21 -26.78 9.25
N ARG A 159 2.38 -27.39 9.22
CA ARG A 159 3.66 -26.71 9.04
C ARG A 159 4.57 -27.56 8.14
N PRO A 160 4.54 -27.38 6.84
CA PRO A 160 5.33 -28.20 5.90
C PRO A 160 6.86 -28.10 6.11
N TRP A 161 7.34 -27.16 6.91
CA TRP A 161 8.73 -26.92 7.28
C TRP A 161 9.06 -27.17 8.76
N ALA A 162 8.11 -27.62 9.55
CA ALA A 162 8.47 -28.09 10.88
C ALA A 162 9.43 -29.27 10.76
N MET A 163 10.52 -29.22 11.51
CA MET A 163 11.42 -30.37 11.60
C MET A 163 10.60 -31.62 11.94
N ARG A 164 10.66 -32.62 11.06
CA ARG A 164 10.07 -33.92 11.33
C ARG A 164 11.13 -34.79 12.00
N TRP A 165 10.74 -35.42 13.09
CA TRP A 165 11.57 -36.30 13.91
C TRP A 165 12.19 -37.36 13.03
N ASN A 166 12.41 -37.76 12.15
CA ASN A 166 13.08 -38.75 11.31
C ASN A 166 13.44 -38.23 9.90
N HIS A 167 13.26 -36.96 9.60
CA HIS A 167 13.52 -36.42 8.26
C HIS A 167 14.65 -35.41 8.20
N ASN A 168 15.01 -34.83 9.33
CA ASN A 168 16.08 -33.83 9.40
C ASN A 168 17.21 -34.37 10.26
N SER A 169 18.43 -34.37 9.78
CA SER A 169 19.60 -34.76 10.57
C SER A 169 19.88 -33.71 11.64
N TRP A 170 20.14 -34.16 12.85
CA TRP A 170 20.37 -33.32 14.03
C TRP A 170 21.62 -32.44 13.88
N ASP A 171 22.55 -32.85 13.04
CA ASP A 171 23.87 -32.25 12.89
C ASP A 171 23.95 -31.18 11.80
N THR A 172 22.92 -31.00 10.98
CA THR A 172 22.99 -30.14 9.81
C THR A 172 22.21 -28.84 9.93
N ARG A 173 21.33 -28.69 10.93
CA ARG A 173 20.58 -27.47 11.17
C ARG A 173 20.48 -27.18 12.66
N ALA A 174 20.83 -25.97 13.06
CA ALA A 174 20.53 -25.52 14.40
C ALA A 174 19.02 -25.56 14.63
N TRP A 175 18.56 -25.94 15.82
CA TRP A 175 17.16 -26.09 16.21
C TRP A 175 16.32 -24.82 16.00
N ASN A 176 16.95 -23.69 15.87
CA ASN A 176 16.37 -22.36 15.63
C ASN A 176 16.54 -21.87 14.18
N GLN A 177 17.17 -22.66 13.31
CA GLN A 177 17.34 -22.37 11.89
C GLN A 177 16.45 -23.24 11.01
N GLY A 178 15.20 -23.44 11.39
CA GLY A 178 14.19 -23.76 10.40
C GLY A 178 14.20 -22.62 9.37
N GLU A 179 14.09 -22.92 8.07
CA GLU A 179 13.86 -21.88 7.06
C GLU A 179 12.76 -20.98 7.59
N THR A 180 13.12 -19.78 7.96
CA THR A 180 12.21 -18.78 8.46
C THR A 180 11.40 -18.26 7.28
N ILE A 181 10.41 -19.04 6.84
CA ILE A 181 9.29 -18.42 6.15
C ILE A 181 8.55 -17.67 7.24
N THR A 182 9.04 -16.48 7.50
CA THR A 182 8.55 -15.61 8.58
C THR A 182 7.16 -15.07 8.28
N SER A 183 6.67 -15.24 7.03
CA SER A 183 5.40 -14.66 6.62
C SER A 183 4.89 -15.21 5.30
N ILE A 184 3.59 -15.34 5.19
CA ILE A 184 2.90 -15.61 3.92
C ILE A 184 1.96 -14.44 3.63
N TRP A 185 2.13 -13.81 2.47
CA TRP A 185 1.16 -12.90 1.91
C TRP A 185 0.03 -13.70 1.25
N GLN A 186 -1.17 -13.64 1.80
CA GLN A 186 -2.34 -14.31 1.27
C GLN A 186 -3.16 -13.35 0.42
N ASP A 187 -3.49 -13.75 -0.81
CA ASP A 187 -4.39 -13.01 -1.67
C ASP A 187 -5.83 -13.10 -1.16
N ILE A 188 -6.43 -11.94 -0.89
CA ILE A 188 -7.82 -11.78 -0.45
C ILE A 188 -8.68 -11.01 -1.44
N THR A 189 -8.19 -10.80 -2.68
CA THR A 189 -8.89 -10.01 -3.70
C THR A 189 -10.21 -10.65 -4.15
N GLY A 190 -10.28 -11.98 -4.16
CA GLY A 190 -11.38 -12.72 -4.76
C GLY A 190 -12.80 -12.27 -4.37
N PRO A 191 -13.12 -12.06 -3.09
CA PRO A 191 -14.42 -11.59 -2.65
C PRO A 191 -14.60 -10.05 -2.73
N CYS A 192 -13.55 -9.28 -3.03
CA CYS A 192 -13.62 -7.82 -3.02
C CYS A 192 -14.42 -7.30 -4.23
N THR A 193 -15.36 -6.40 -3.94
CA THR A 193 -16.16 -5.69 -4.94
C THR A 193 -15.64 -4.29 -5.20
N ASP A 194 -15.13 -3.64 -4.15
CA ASP A 194 -14.67 -2.27 -4.20
C ASP A 194 -13.38 -2.17 -3.38
N ILE A 195 -12.38 -1.50 -3.94
CA ILE A 195 -11.15 -1.13 -3.26
C ILE A 195 -10.90 0.34 -3.57
N SER A 196 -10.71 1.14 -2.53
CA SER A 196 -10.28 2.53 -2.67
C SER A 196 -8.96 2.73 -1.94
N VAL A 197 -8.07 3.50 -2.56
CA VAL A 197 -6.77 3.86 -1.97
C VAL A 197 -6.59 5.36 -2.11
N THR A 198 -6.19 6.02 -1.04
CA THR A 198 -5.84 7.43 -1.07
C THR A 198 -4.51 7.62 -0.36
N ARG A 199 -3.55 8.29 -1.01
CA ARG A 199 -2.23 8.59 -0.46
C ARG A 199 -1.81 10.01 -0.86
N GLY A 200 -1.07 10.68 0.02
CA GLY A 200 -0.53 11.97 -0.37
C GLY A 200 -0.15 12.89 0.76
N VAL A 201 -0.11 14.15 0.41
CA VAL A 201 0.13 15.28 1.30
C VAL A 201 -0.99 16.29 1.14
N GLN A 202 -1.33 16.98 2.22
CA GLN A 202 -2.15 18.16 2.15
C GLN A 202 -1.27 19.35 1.80
N ALA A 203 -1.59 20.04 0.73
CA ALA A 203 -0.89 21.26 0.32
C ALA A 203 -1.76 22.50 0.59
N THR A 204 -1.16 23.54 1.13
CA THR A 204 -1.75 24.88 1.24
C THR A 204 -0.66 25.87 0.80
N GLY A 205 -0.77 26.32 -0.44
CA GLY A 205 0.31 27.05 -1.07
C GLY A 205 1.59 26.22 -1.14
N ALA A 206 2.67 26.73 -0.57
CA ALA A 206 3.95 26.03 -0.49
C ALA A 206 4.08 25.09 0.71
N ALA A 207 3.21 25.21 1.71
CA ALA A 207 3.21 24.36 2.88
C ALA A 207 2.60 23.00 2.54
N MET A 208 3.28 21.93 2.95
CA MET A 208 2.85 20.56 2.74
C MET A 208 3.02 19.75 4.01
N SER A 209 1.97 19.05 4.41
CA SER A 209 2.00 18.11 5.53
C SER A 209 1.59 16.72 5.07
N ALA A 210 2.22 15.69 5.59
CA ALA A 210 1.86 14.32 5.27
C ALA A 210 0.45 14.00 5.78
N THR A 211 -0.34 13.34 4.93
CA THR A 211 -1.66 12.83 5.31
C THR A 211 -1.61 11.33 5.44
N VAL A 212 -2.44 10.80 6.34
CA VAL A 212 -2.56 9.35 6.50
C VAL A 212 -3.08 8.75 5.19
N GLY A 213 -2.25 7.90 4.59
CA GLY A 213 -2.69 7.10 3.45
C GLY A 213 -3.64 6.01 3.93
N THR A 214 -4.75 5.83 3.21
CA THR A 214 -5.78 4.86 3.55
C THR A 214 -6.10 3.93 2.40
N LEU A 215 -6.37 2.67 2.73
CA LEU A 215 -7.00 1.72 1.84
C LEU A 215 -8.30 1.26 2.49
N SER A 216 -9.41 1.35 1.77
CA SER A 216 -10.68 0.75 2.17
C SER A 216 -11.07 -0.32 1.17
N ALA A 217 -11.51 -1.47 1.64
CA ALA A 217 -11.99 -2.55 0.78
C ALA A 217 -13.28 -3.14 1.33
N ARG A 218 -14.19 -3.46 0.39
CA ARG A 218 -15.45 -4.13 0.67
C ARG A 218 -15.46 -5.49 0.01
N ALA A 219 -15.67 -6.51 0.81
CA ALA A 219 -15.73 -7.89 0.35
C ALA A 219 -17.12 -8.48 0.63
N ILE A 220 -17.71 -9.13 -0.39
CA ILE A 220 -19.01 -9.77 -0.32
C ILE A 220 -18.82 -11.27 -0.36
N ASN A 221 -19.65 -12.02 0.37
CA ASN A 221 -19.50 -13.47 0.55
C ASN A 221 -18.10 -13.84 1.07
N ALA A 222 -17.54 -12.96 1.88
CA ALA A 222 -16.22 -13.14 2.46
C ALA A 222 -16.24 -14.21 3.53
N LEU A 223 -15.08 -14.78 3.77
CA LEU A 223 -14.85 -15.62 4.94
C LEU A 223 -14.97 -14.79 6.21
N SER A 224 -15.45 -15.42 7.29
CA SER A 224 -15.35 -14.81 8.60
C SER A 224 -13.88 -14.41 8.88
N PRO A 225 -13.60 -13.17 9.30
CA PRO A 225 -12.25 -12.76 9.69
C PRO A 225 -11.61 -13.67 10.74
N ARG A 226 -12.40 -14.25 11.63
CA ARG A 226 -11.90 -15.27 12.57
C ARG A 226 -11.35 -16.52 11.87
N ALA A 227 -11.95 -16.89 10.75
CA ALA A 227 -11.50 -18.06 9.96
C ALA A 227 -10.26 -17.72 9.11
N THR A 228 -10.13 -16.48 8.67
CA THR A 228 -8.99 -16.01 7.86
C THR A 228 -7.82 -15.52 8.70
N GLY A 229 -8.00 -15.29 10.00
CA GLY A 229 -6.97 -14.70 10.86
C GLY A 229 -6.74 -13.19 10.63
N ILE A 230 -7.57 -12.54 9.82
CA ILE A 230 -7.51 -11.08 9.61
C ILE A 230 -8.06 -10.39 10.86
N HIS A 231 -7.29 -9.45 11.39
CA HIS A 231 -7.65 -8.68 12.57
C HIS A 231 -7.01 -7.29 12.51
N HIS A 232 -7.36 -6.44 13.45
CA HIS A 232 -6.68 -5.16 13.66
C HIS A 232 -5.17 -5.37 13.79
N GLY A 233 -4.40 -4.54 13.10
CA GLY A 233 -2.94 -4.65 13.07
C GLY A 233 -2.39 -5.65 12.03
N THR A 234 -3.24 -6.35 11.28
CA THR A 234 -2.77 -7.22 10.18
C THR A 234 -2.18 -6.38 9.07
N PRO A 235 -0.91 -6.59 8.68
CA PRO A 235 -0.32 -5.91 7.55
C PRO A 235 -1.04 -6.25 6.24
N LEU A 236 -1.21 -5.24 5.41
CA LEU A 236 -1.93 -5.32 4.13
C LEU A 236 -1.14 -4.63 3.04
N ARG A 237 -1.19 -5.18 1.82
CA ARG A 237 -0.68 -4.51 0.63
C ARG A 237 -1.54 -4.76 -0.58
N LEU A 238 -1.63 -3.78 -1.47
CA LEU A 238 -2.22 -3.91 -2.80
C LEU A 238 -1.10 -3.92 -3.84
N VAL A 239 -1.09 -4.92 -4.70
CA VAL A 239 -0.02 -5.16 -5.67
C VAL A 239 -0.59 -5.28 -7.08
N HIS A 240 0.05 -4.60 -8.04
CA HIS A 240 -0.15 -4.86 -9.46
C HIS A 240 0.81 -5.97 -9.90
N TRP A 241 0.27 -7.16 -10.10
CA TRP A 241 1.05 -8.37 -10.36
C TRP A 241 2.00 -8.30 -11.56
N PRO A 242 1.56 -7.81 -12.74
CA PRO A 242 2.39 -7.83 -13.93
C PRO A 242 3.68 -7.04 -13.78
N THR A 243 3.62 -5.89 -13.12
CA THR A 243 4.81 -5.04 -12.87
C THR A 243 5.44 -5.27 -11.50
N ARG A 244 4.78 -6.07 -10.64
CA ARG A 244 5.12 -6.23 -9.22
C ARG A 244 5.16 -4.91 -8.43
N SER A 245 4.54 -3.90 -8.96
CA SER A 245 4.44 -2.62 -8.28
C SER A 245 3.46 -2.73 -7.12
N VAL A 246 3.91 -2.37 -5.95
CA VAL A 246 3.03 -2.15 -4.81
C VAL A 246 2.30 -0.84 -5.04
N ILE A 247 1.00 -0.78 -4.78
CA ILE A 247 0.18 0.43 -4.88
C ILE A 247 -0.03 1.04 -3.50
N PHE A 248 -0.13 0.19 -2.50
CA PHE A 248 -0.35 0.58 -1.11
C PHE A 248 0.23 -0.46 -0.16
N THR A 249 0.81 0.00 0.94
CA THR A 249 1.23 -0.82 2.07
C THR A 249 0.76 -0.16 3.37
N GLY A 250 0.16 -0.93 4.26
CA GLY A 250 -0.33 -0.44 5.54
C GLY A 250 -0.74 -1.56 6.48
N VAL A 251 -1.44 -1.21 7.53
CA VAL A 251 -2.00 -2.15 8.51
C VAL A 251 -3.50 -1.93 8.66
N ILE A 252 -4.26 -2.99 8.87
CA ILE A 252 -5.70 -2.91 9.10
C ILE A 252 -5.96 -2.19 10.43
N THR A 253 -6.70 -1.09 10.36
CA THR A 253 -7.09 -0.27 11.52
C THR A 253 -8.52 -0.53 11.95
N ASP A 254 -9.41 -0.79 10.99
CA ASP A 254 -10.82 -1.02 11.25
C ASP A 254 -11.34 -2.21 10.45
N LEU A 255 -12.25 -2.95 11.06
CA LEU A 255 -12.88 -4.12 10.47
C LEU A 255 -14.33 -4.22 10.90
N THR A 256 -15.24 -4.11 9.94
CA THR A 256 -16.69 -4.27 10.16
C THR A 256 -17.18 -5.53 9.46
N ILE A 257 -17.93 -6.36 10.18
CA ILE A 257 -18.48 -7.62 9.69
C ILE A 257 -20.00 -7.55 9.79
N THR A 258 -20.69 -7.61 8.67
CA THR A 258 -22.14 -7.60 8.61
C THR A 258 -22.66 -8.93 8.05
N PRO A 259 -23.41 -9.73 8.82
CA PRO A 259 -24.08 -10.92 8.29
C PRO A 259 -25.13 -10.52 7.26
N LYS A 260 -25.11 -11.10 6.06
CA LYS A 260 -26.10 -10.78 5.01
C LYS A 260 -27.50 -11.35 5.28
N LYS A 261 -27.58 -12.48 5.99
CA LYS A 261 -28.83 -13.11 6.38
C LYS A 261 -28.78 -13.47 7.86
N PRO A 262 -29.81 -13.13 8.67
CA PRO A 262 -29.91 -13.64 10.04
C PRO A 262 -29.86 -15.15 10.04
N GLY A 263 -28.97 -15.73 10.84
CA GLY A 263 -28.78 -17.18 10.94
C GLY A 263 -27.86 -17.81 9.87
N SER A 264 -27.46 -17.10 8.81
CA SER A 264 -26.43 -17.59 7.89
C SER A 264 -25.07 -17.51 8.54
N ARG A 265 -24.35 -18.63 8.59
CA ARG A 265 -22.97 -18.70 9.09
C ARG A 265 -21.91 -18.49 8.00
N ILE A 266 -22.33 -18.17 6.76
CA ILE A 266 -21.49 -18.34 5.57
C ILE A 266 -21.36 -17.04 4.76
N ASP A 267 -22.40 -16.18 4.77
CA ASP A 267 -22.42 -14.99 3.92
C ASP A 267 -22.21 -13.73 4.76
N TYR A 268 -20.99 -13.23 4.74
CA TYR A 268 -20.64 -11.98 5.40
C TYR A 268 -20.32 -10.90 4.35
N GLU A 269 -20.70 -9.68 4.64
CA GLU A 269 -20.11 -8.50 4.07
C GLU A 269 -19.05 -8.01 5.04
N VAL A 270 -17.83 -7.86 4.57
CA VAL A 270 -16.70 -7.40 5.37
C VAL A 270 -16.18 -6.12 4.74
N THR A 271 -16.18 -5.05 5.52
CA THR A 271 -15.51 -3.80 5.16
C THR A 271 -14.32 -3.65 6.10
N PHE A 272 -13.17 -3.35 5.55
CA PHE A 272 -11.98 -3.06 6.33
C PHE A 272 -11.25 -1.84 5.79
N THR A 273 -10.62 -1.13 6.70
CA THR A 273 -9.78 0.02 6.41
C THR A 273 -8.37 -0.28 6.90
N ALA A 274 -7.39 0.08 6.09
CA ALA A 274 -5.98 0.01 6.46
C ALA A 274 -5.37 1.41 6.35
N SER A 275 -4.43 1.71 7.23
CA SER A 275 -3.69 2.96 7.25
C SER A 275 -2.20 2.71 7.06
N ASP A 276 -1.51 3.65 6.43
CA ASP A 276 -0.07 3.59 6.19
C ASP A 276 0.76 3.98 7.42
N ASN A 277 2.06 4.12 7.25
CA ASN A 277 3.00 4.44 8.33
C ASN A 277 2.87 5.87 8.87
N VAL A 278 2.16 6.80 8.19
CA VAL A 278 1.85 8.12 8.78
C VAL A 278 1.01 7.95 10.04
N ALA A 279 0.01 7.05 10.02
CA ALA A 279 -0.82 6.77 11.19
C ALA A 279 0.01 6.20 12.37
N ARG A 280 1.03 5.39 12.08
CA ARG A 280 1.94 4.86 13.11
C ARG A 280 2.79 5.97 13.71
N LEU A 281 3.35 6.86 12.89
CA LEU A 281 4.12 8.01 13.36
C LEU A 281 3.26 9.00 14.17
N ALA A 282 2.00 9.17 13.79
CA ALA A 282 1.05 9.99 14.53
C ALA A 282 0.70 9.41 15.92
N GLY A 283 0.81 8.09 16.08
CA GLY A 283 0.57 7.40 17.36
C GLY A 283 1.77 7.39 18.32
N VAL A 284 2.98 7.79 17.86
CA VAL A 284 4.18 7.84 18.72
C VAL A 284 4.32 9.24 19.29
N THR A 285 4.04 9.40 20.58
CA THR A 285 4.23 10.67 21.30
C THR A 285 5.67 10.82 21.76
N ARG A 286 6.23 12.02 21.57
CA ARG A 286 7.57 12.38 22.07
C ARG A 286 7.54 13.73 22.77
N TYR A 287 8.32 13.81 23.86
CA TYR A 287 8.83 15.09 24.33
C TYR A 287 9.89 15.54 23.35
N GLY A 288 9.90 16.74 22.90
CA GLY A 288 10.78 17.28 21.89
C GLY A 288 12.21 16.75 21.89
N ALA A 289 12.88 16.96 20.80
CA ALA A 289 14.25 16.53 20.62
C ALA A 289 15.21 17.58 21.19
N LYS A 290 15.88 17.27 22.28
CA LYS A 290 16.93 18.12 22.87
C LYS A 290 18.26 17.83 22.19
N ALA A 291 19.06 18.85 21.96
CA ALA A 291 20.47 18.66 21.67
C ALA A 291 21.25 18.41 22.97
N ASP A 292 22.26 17.57 22.90
CA ASP A 292 23.01 17.15 24.09
C ASP A 292 24.14 18.13 24.46
N SER A 293 24.39 19.16 23.64
CA SER A 293 25.53 20.07 23.82
C SER A 293 25.28 21.50 23.33
N GLY A 294 26.02 22.43 23.85
CA GLY A 294 26.06 23.82 23.41
C GLY A 294 24.78 24.60 23.71
N ASP A 295 24.37 25.44 22.75
CA ASP A 295 23.13 26.23 22.79
C ASP A 295 21.87 25.38 22.48
N GLY A 296 22.03 24.08 22.35
CA GLY A 296 20.96 23.15 22.03
C GLY A 296 20.59 23.10 20.55
N SER A 297 21.23 23.91 19.71
CA SER A 297 21.04 23.86 18.26
C SER A 297 21.73 22.66 17.64
N GLU A 298 21.12 22.08 16.62
CA GLU A 298 21.68 20.96 15.86
C GLU A 298 21.41 21.09 14.36
N SER A 299 22.09 20.31 13.56
CA SER A 299 21.79 20.26 12.13
C SER A 299 20.45 19.58 11.87
N TRP A 300 19.77 19.98 10.80
CA TRP A 300 18.53 19.35 10.34
C TRP A 300 18.68 17.83 10.21
N ALA A 301 19.81 17.35 9.64
CA ALA A 301 20.05 15.93 9.45
C ALA A 301 20.20 15.17 10.78
N ALA A 302 20.90 15.75 11.77
CA ALA A 302 21.03 15.14 13.10
C ALA A 302 19.69 15.06 13.82
N ARG A 303 18.84 16.10 13.69
CA ARG A 303 17.49 16.12 14.23
C ARG A 303 16.65 14.99 13.59
N LEU A 304 16.68 14.87 12.26
CA LEU A 304 15.95 13.83 11.54
C LEU A 304 16.37 12.43 12.01
N GLU A 305 17.66 12.15 12.04
CA GLU A 305 18.18 10.85 12.51
C GLU A 305 17.71 10.54 13.94
N ARG A 306 17.77 11.51 14.84
CA ARG A 306 17.34 11.36 16.20
C ARG A 306 15.83 11.13 16.35
N LEU A 307 15.00 11.79 15.53
CA LEU A 307 13.57 11.54 15.48
C LEU A 307 13.27 10.12 14.98
N MET A 308 13.91 9.70 13.90
CA MET A 308 13.67 8.37 13.29
C MET A 308 14.16 7.21 14.19
N LYS A 309 15.11 7.41 15.06
CA LYS A 309 15.48 6.43 16.11
C LYS A 309 14.33 6.07 17.05
N SER A 310 13.24 6.83 17.06
CA SER A 310 12.05 6.53 17.88
C SER A 310 11.09 5.54 17.22
N ALA A 311 11.28 5.27 15.94
CA ALA A 311 10.51 4.30 15.17
C ALA A 311 11.48 3.45 14.32
N PRO A 312 12.37 2.66 14.97
CA PRO A 312 13.47 1.96 14.29
C PRO A 312 12.98 0.87 13.34
N GLU A 313 11.74 0.44 13.46
CA GLU A 313 11.11 -0.55 12.57
C GLU A 313 10.62 0.06 11.25
N LEU A 314 10.63 1.40 11.11
CA LEU A 314 10.21 2.08 9.89
C LEU A 314 11.42 2.43 9.04
N THR A 315 11.34 2.10 7.75
CA THR A 315 12.34 2.50 6.76
C THR A 315 12.08 3.91 6.29
N TYR A 316 13.16 4.69 6.10
CA TYR A 316 13.07 6.02 5.52
C TYR A 316 14.18 6.27 4.50
N GLN A 317 13.89 7.13 3.54
CA GLN A 317 14.82 7.55 2.49
C GLN A 317 14.87 9.07 2.43
N VAL A 318 16.07 9.62 2.48
CA VAL A 318 16.34 11.04 2.29
C VAL A 318 16.83 11.24 0.86
N HIS A 319 16.06 11.95 0.04
CA HIS A 319 16.40 12.19 -1.36
C HIS A 319 17.40 13.37 -1.52
N ASP A 320 17.29 14.35 -0.65
CA ASP A 320 18.18 15.50 -0.61
C ASP A 320 18.29 16.01 0.82
N THR A 321 19.40 16.65 1.14
CA THR A 321 19.71 17.14 2.49
C THR A 321 19.64 18.65 2.58
N ALA A 322 19.30 19.16 3.78
CA ALA A 322 19.36 20.57 4.10
C ALA A 322 20.55 20.88 5.01
N THR A 323 21.15 22.03 4.81
CA THR A 323 22.24 22.57 5.66
C THR A 323 21.71 23.43 6.82
N GLN A 324 20.37 23.56 6.94
CA GLN A 324 19.72 24.37 7.95
C GLN A 324 20.04 23.87 9.36
N THR A 325 20.33 24.80 10.26
CA THR A 325 20.35 24.55 11.70
C THR A 325 18.95 24.70 12.26
N VAL A 326 18.57 23.85 13.20
CA VAL A 326 17.28 23.89 13.91
C VAL A 326 17.48 24.18 15.38
N ALA A 327 16.52 24.87 15.98
CA ALA A 327 16.56 25.26 17.38
C ALA A 327 16.25 24.06 18.31
N PRO A 328 16.69 24.08 19.57
CA PRO A 328 16.26 23.11 20.57
C PRO A 328 14.75 23.18 20.77
N VAL A 329 14.11 22.06 21.11
CA VAL A 329 12.67 21.92 21.25
C VAL A 329 12.34 21.12 22.50
N VAL A 330 11.32 21.54 23.26
CA VAL A 330 10.73 20.79 24.39
C VAL A 330 9.24 20.52 24.19
N TRP A 331 8.81 20.56 22.96
CA TRP A 331 7.41 20.39 22.58
C TRP A 331 7.00 18.92 22.66
N GLU A 332 5.93 18.62 23.42
CA GLU A 332 5.36 17.29 23.52
C GLU A 332 4.30 17.11 22.44
N THR A 333 4.60 16.32 21.44
CA THR A 333 3.67 16.02 20.35
C THR A 333 4.02 14.70 19.66
N SER A 334 3.25 14.33 18.65
CA SER A 334 3.51 13.11 17.89
C SER A 334 4.77 13.22 17.03
N LEU A 335 5.38 12.08 16.73
CA LEU A 335 6.55 12.02 15.86
C LEU A 335 6.24 12.58 14.46
N ALA A 336 5.03 12.37 13.94
CA ALA A 336 4.58 12.94 12.68
C ALA A 336 4.62 14.49 12.72
N ARG A 337 4.11 15.13 13.77
CA ARG A 337 4.16 16.59 13.92
C ARG A 337 5.57 17.13 14.08
N HIS A 338 6.45 16.40 14.77
CA HIS A 338 7.88 16.77 14.82
C HIS A 338 8.53 16.72 13.45
N LEU A 339 8.19 15.71 12.62
CA LEU A 339 8.65 15.64 11.22
C LEU A 339 8.09 16.77 10.39
N ASP A 340 6.80 17.09 10.52
CA ASP A 340 6.18 18.22 9.82
C ASP A 340 6.89 19.55 10.16
N ALA A 341 7.10 19.84 11.45
CA ALA A 341 7.78 21.05 11.87
C ALA A 341 9.24 21.11 11.40
N LEU A 342 9.95 19.96 11.43
CA LEU A 342 11.31 19.86 10.92
C LEU A 342 11.36 20.11 9.40
N MET A 343 10.44 19.52 8.64
CA MET A 343 10.38 19.70 7.19
C MET A 343 9.93 21.11 6.81
N SER A 344 8.96 21.66 7.52
CA SER A 344 8.51 23.04 7.34
C SER A 344 9.63 24.06 7.59
N SER A 345 10.56 23.76 8.48
CA SER A 345 11.73 24.62 8.74
C SER A 345 12.66 24.79 7.53
N VAL A 346 12.59 23.88 6.56
CA VAL A 346 13.40 23.91 5.32
C VAL A 346 12.56 24.12 4.06
N VAL A 347 11.26 24.37 4.20
CA VAL A 347 10.27 24.40 3.11
C VAL A 347 10.28 23.07 2.32
N GLY A 348 10.53 21.99 3.04
CA GLY A 348 10.53 20.63 2.54
C GLY A 348 9.21 19.91 2.82
N THR A 349 9.16 18.64 2.48
CA THR A 349 8.00 17.79 2.71
C THR A 349 8.44 16.35 2.91
N TRP A 350 7.55 15.56 3.50
CA TRP A 350 7.69 14.11 3.62
C TRP A 350 6.36 13.43 3.32
N ASN A 351 6.41 12.18 2.92
CA ASN A 351 5.24 11.34 2.72
C ASN A 351 5.62 9.87 2.92
N VAL A 352 4.62 9.00 2.93
CA VAL A 352 4.84 7.56 2.85
C VAL A 352 4.62 7.11 1.42
N GLU A 353 5.63 6.47 0.84
CA GLU A 353 5.56 5.89 -0.49
C GLU A 353 4.68 4.63 -0.50
N ARG A 354 4.33 4.15 -1.68
CA ARG A 354 3.45 2.98 -1.87
C ARG A 354 3.94 1.69 -1.20
N ASP A 355 5.24 1.54 -1.02
CA ASP A 355 5.86 0.38 -0.36
C ASP A 355 5.96 0.50 1.17
N GLY A 356 5.53 1.65 1.72
CA GLY A 356 5.58 1.95 3.15
C GLY A 356 6.84 2.69 3.59
N THR A 357 7.78 3.00 2.69
CA THR A 357 8.97 3.78 2.99
C THR A 357 8.62 5.26 3.22
N ILE A 358 9.19 5.86 4.25
CA ILE A 358 9.03 7.29 4.51
C ILE A 358 10.01 8.04 3.60
N SER A 359 9.47 8.83 2.68
CA SER A 359 10.23 9.65 1.72
C SER A 359 10.37 11.07 2.23
N ILE A 360 11.59 11.58 2.26
CA ILE A 360 11.94 12.90 2.81
C ILE A 360 12.63 13.72 1.74
N ARG A 361 12.05 14.89 1.43
CA ARG A 361 12.51 15.78 0.35
C ARG A 361 12.58 17.22 0.83
N THR A 362 13.74 17.85 0.69
CA THR A 362 13.92 19.29 0.98
C THR A 362 13.72 20.15 -0.27
N ARG A 363 13.57 19.51 -1.44
CA ARG A 363 13.30 20.17 -2.72
C ARG A 363 12.19 19.44 -3.47
N ARG A 364 11.41 20.20 -4.22
CA ARG A 364 10.39 19.62 -5.11
C ARG A 364 11.04 19.07 -6.38
N PRO A 365 10.61 17.88 -6.87
CA PRO A 365 11.08 17.40 -8.16
C PRO A 365 10.56 18.30 -9.27
N ARG A 366 11.42 18.63 -10.25
CA ARG A 366 11.07 19.51 -11.38
C ARG A 366 10.88 18.78 -12.69
N THR A 367 11.52 17.62 -12.84
CA THR A 367 11.43 16.85 -14.07
C THR A 367 10.15 16.03 -14.07
N PRO A 368 9.24 16.25 -15.02
CA PRO A 368 8.04 15.47 -15.15
C PRO A 368 8.37 13.99 -15.41
N VAL A 369 7.67 13.09 -14.71
CA VAL A 369 7.78 11.64 -14.92
C VAL A 369 6.73 11.11 -15.88
N LEU A 370 5.69 11.92 -16.16
CA LEU A 370 4.54 11.58 -16.98
C LEU A 370 3.97 12.85 -17.60
N THR A 371 3.46 12.75 -18.82
CA THR A 371 2.66 13.78 -19.47
C THR A 371 1.20 13.37 -19.48
N LEU A 372 0.33 14.24 -19.01
CA LEU A 372 -1.11 14.12 -19.01
C LEU A 372 -1.67 15.01 -20.12
N THR A 373 -2.40 14.44 -21.07
CA THR A 373 -2.87 15.17 -22.26
C THR A 373 -4.37 15.05 -22.47
N ASP A 374 -5.00 16.04 -23.09
CA ASP A 374 -6.37 16.02 -23.58
C ASP A 374 -6.50 15.38 -24.96
N ALA A 375 -5.38 15.11 -25.63
CA ALA A 375 -5.38 14.41 -26.90
C ALA A 375 -5.74 12.93 -26.72
N ASP A 376 -6.49 12.38 -27.68
CA ASP A 376 -6.84 10.94 -27.74
C ASP A 376 -5.66 10.09 -28.24
N ALA A 377 -4.47 10.37 -27.72
CA ALA A 377 -3.22 9.72 -28.12
C ALA A 377 -2.41 9.34 -26.88
N SER A 378 -2.78 8.22 -26.29
CA SER A 378 -1.98 7.67 -25.19
C SER A 378 -0.82 6.86 -25.74
N ASN A 379 0.40 7.29 -25.44
CA ASN A 379 1.61 6.56 -25.75
C ASN A 379 2.39 6.27 -24.45
N LEU A 380 2.26 5.06 -23.95
CA LEU A 380 2.87 4.66 -22.69
C LEU A 380 4.39 4.49 -22.77
N ARG A 381 4.95 4.26 -23.95
CA ARG A 381 6.41 4.25 -24.13
C ARG A 381 7.00 5.63 -23.85
N ASP A 382 6.32 6.67 -24.32
CA ASP A 382 6.73 8.06 -24.11
C ASP A 382 6.16 8.66 -22.80
N ARG A 383 5.48 7.82 -22.00
CA ARG A 383 4.83 8.21 -20.74
C ARG A 383 3.80 9.31 -20.91
N ILE A 384 3.04 9.24 -22.00
CA ILE A 384 1.91 10.13 -22.31
C ILE A 384 0.62 9.41 -21.97
N TRP A 385 -0.25 10.05 -21.20
CA TRP A 385 -1.49 9.47 -20.76
C TRP A 385 -2.67 10.43 -20.92
N SER A 386 -3.69 10.00 -21.67
CA SER A 386 -4.92 10.77 -21.80
C SER A 386 -5.71 10.79 -20.50
N TYR A 387 -6.11 11.96 -20.06
CA TYR A 387 -7.00 12.09 -18.93
C TYR A 387 -8.47 12.09 -19.35
N THR A 388 -9.35 11.69 -18.42
CA THR A 388 -10.80 11.65 -18.65
C THR A 388 -11.50 12.90 -18.16
N ASP A 389 -10.90 13.61 -17.21
CA ASP A 389 -11.46 14.82 -16.64
C ASP A 389 -10.34 15.68 -16.03
N ILE A 390 -10.49 16.99 -16.10
CA ILE A 390 -9.56 17.96 -15.55
C ILE A 390 -10.31 19.12 -14.90
N ASN A 391 -9.86 19.52 -13.72
CA ASN A 391 -10.26 20.76 -13.09
C ASN A 391 -9.10 21.74 -13.07
N VAL A 392 -9.31 22.91 -13.64
CA VAL A 392 -8.39 24.04 -13.53
C VAL A 392 -9.02 25.01 -12.54
N ALA A 393 -8.36 25.23 -11.42
CA ALA A 393 -8.85 26.09 -10.38
C ALA A 393 -7.91 27.29 -10.19
N TRP A 394 -8.52 28.42 -9.93
CA TRP A 394 -7.85 29.60 -9.45
C TRP A 394 -8.53 29.99 -8.13
N ALA A 395 -8.09 29.35 -7.07
CA ALA A 395 -8.68 29.59 -5.77
C ALA A 395 -8.01 30.80 -5.10
N SER A 396 -8.80 31.63 -4.43
CA SER A 396 -8.29 32.73 -3.60
C SER A 396 -7.36 32.22 -2.48
N THR A 397 -7.50 30.95 -2.08
CA THR A 397 -6.63 30.26 -1.13
C THR A 397 -5.23 30.01 -1.65
N ASP A 398 -5.02 30.10 -2.97
CA ASP A 398 -3.70 29.96 -3.61
C ASP A 398 -2.92 31.27 -3.56
N THR A 399 -3.59 32.38 -3.22
CA THR A 399 -2.97 33.69 -3.01
C THR A 399 -2.86 33.95 -1.50
N LEU A 400 -1.68 33.71 -0.97
CA LEU A 400 -1.38 33.95 0.45
C LEU A 400 -1.05 35.42 0.68
N ALA A 401 -1.79 36.04 1.61
CA ALA A 401 -1.47 37.38 2.09
C ALA A 401 -0.66 37.35 3.38
N HIS A 402 -0.88 36.35 4.22
CA HIS A 402 -0.24 36.23 5.52
C HIS A 402 0.31 34.84 5.74
N VAL A 403 1.57 34.76 6.18
CA VAL A 403 2.20 33.52 6.63
C VAL A 403 2.67 33.71 8.06
N THR A 404 2.07 32.94 8.98
CA THR A 404 2.49 32.89 10.37
C THR A 404 3.30 31.62 10.60
N LEU A 405 4.54 31.76 11.06
CA LEU A 405 5.33 30.64 11.53
C LEU A 405 5.17 30.55 13.05
N SER A 406 4.54 29.47 13.52
CA SER A 406 4.49 29.10 14.93
C SER A 406 5.75 28.30 15.23
N ASN A 407 6.77 28.99 15.72
CA ASN A 407 8.08 28.42 15.92
C ASN A 407 8.22 27.85 17.33
N HIS A 408 8.32 26.52 17.41
CA HIS A 408 8.53 25.79 18.66
C HIS A 408 10.02 25.76 18.99
N GLY A 409 10.44 26.61 19.90
CA GLY A 409 11.80 26.70 20.39
C GLY A 409 11.92 26.29 21.85
N ALA A 410 13.14 26.18 22.32
CA ALA A 410 13.42 26.03 23.74
C ALA A 410 14.64 26.88 24.14
N ARG A 411 14.64 27.34 25.38
CA ARG A 411 15.75 28.06 26.00
C ARG A 411 16.19 27.29 27.24
N PHE A 412 17.48 27.17 27.44
CA PHE A 412 18.02 26.59 28.64
C PHE A 412 17.97 27.61 29.79
N ASP A 413 17.33 27.24 30.89
CA ASP A 413 17.37 27.99 32.14
C ASP A 413 18.56 27.48 33.00
N PRO A 414 19.61 28.28 33.18
CA PRO A 414 20.79 27.86 33.95
C PRO A 414 20.52 27.73 35.46
N GLU A 415 19.51 28.45 36.00
CA GLU A 415 19.17 28.38 37.41
C GLU A 415 18.44 27.07 37.75
N ARG A 416 17.48 26.68 36.92
CA ARG A 416 16.75 25.43 37.05
C ARG A 416 17.42 24.22 36.41
N ARG A 417 18.44 24.47 35.58
CA ARG A 417 19.12 23.46 34.75
C ARG A 417 18.16 22.67 33.88
N GLU A 418 17.15 23.33 33.38
CA GLU A 418 16.10 22.74 32.55
C GLU A 418 15.90 23.52 31.25
N TRP A 419 15.37 22.83 30.24
CA TRP A 419 14.95 23.46 29.03
C TRP A 419 13.48 23.90 29.16
N GLU A 420 13.22 25.19 28.96
CA GLU A 420 11.88 25.75 28.94
C GLU A 420 11.43 26.05 27.51
N ALA A 421 10.12 25.91 27.25
CA ALA A 421 9.55 26.31 25.94
C ALA A 421 9.78 27.81 25.70
N ALA A 422 10.18 28.12 24.50
CA ALA A 422 10.41 29.49 24.03
C ALA A 422 9.77 29.65 22.64
N ASP A 423 8.45 29.46 22.60
CA ASP A 423 7.67 29.55 21.37
C ASP A 423 7.60 31.02 20.90
N LEU A 424 7.67 31.21 19.58
CA LEU A 424 7.66 32.52 18.95
C LEU A 424 6.83 32.47 17.66
N ASP A 425 5.73 33.23 17.65
CA ASP A 425 4.95 33.43 16.44
C ASP A 425 5.45 34.64 15.65
N THR A 426 5.68 34.44 14.37
CA THR A 426 6.12 35.50 13.47
C THR A 426 5.24 35.52 12.23
N THR A 427 4.55 36.63 11.99
CA THR A 427 3.69 36.82 10.81
C THR A 427 4.38 37.72 9.80
N VAL A 428 4.45 37.27 8.55
CA VAL A 428 4.89 38.07 7.40
C VAL A 428 3.72 38.27 6.46
N THR A 429 3.53 39.49 6.00
CA THR A 429 2.41 39.91 5.15
C THR A 429 2.92 40.36 3.77
N ASP A 430 2.21 39.92 2.73
CA ASP A 430 2.29 40.52 1.41
C ASP A 430 1.26 41.64 1.28
N PRO A 431 1.65 42.93 1.30
CA PRO A 431 0.69 44.03 1.26
C PRO A 431 -0.10 44.07 -0.06
N THR A 432 0.47 43.58 -1.15
CA THR A 432 -0.21 43.56 -2.46
C THR A 432 -1.36 42.56 -2.46
N ALA A 433 -1.09 41.33 -2.01
CA ALA A 433 -2.09 40.27 -1.90
C ALA A 433 -3.18 40.63 -0.87
N ALA A 434 -2.81 41.18 0.28
CA ALA A 434 -3.73 41.59 1.33
C ALA A 434 -4.69 42.70 0.87
N ASN A 435 -4.20 43.69 0.12
CA ASN A 435 -5.00 44.79 -0.40
C ASN A 435 -5.93 44.37 -1.56
N ALA A 436 -5.51 43.40 -2.38
CA ALA A 436 -6.29 43.01 -3.55
C ALA A 436 -7.56 42.20 -3.21
N TRP A 437 -7.49 41.28 -2.22
CA TRP A 437 -8.56 40.31 -2.00
C TRP A 437 -8.78 39.93 -0.53
N GLY A 438 -8.11 40.59 0.41
CA GLY A 438 -8.13 40.19 1.81
C GLY A 438 -7.34 38.92 2.10
N GLY A 439 -6.71 38.34 1.10
CA GLY A 439 -5.81 37.20 1.07
C GLY A 439 -5.97 36.08 2.11
N ALA A 440 -5.58 34.87 1.75
CA ALA A 440 -5.58 33.74 2.68
C ALA A 440 -4.43 33.85 3.70
N SER A 441 -4.67 33.32 4.91
CA SER A 441 -3.66 33.21 5.97
C SER A 441 -3.37 31.76 6.25
N ILE A 442 -2.11 31.40 6.45
CA ILE A 442 -1.69 30.07 6.91
C ILE A 442 -0.83 30.18 8.15
N SER A 443 -0.94 29.19 9.05
CA SER A 443 -0.03 29.01 10.16
C SER A 443 0.72 27.70 9.97
N ILE A 444 2.04 27.71 10.21
CA ILE A 444 2.94 26.59 9.96
C ILE A 444 3.83 26.38 11.18
N ASP A 445 3.83 25.17 11.74
CA ASP A 445 4.72 24.79 12.81
C ASP A 445 6.17 24.64 12.29
N THR A 446 7.13 25.24 12.99
CA THR A 446 8.56 25.18 12.66
C THR A 446 9.43 25.03 13.90
N THR A 447 10.72 24.76 13.69
CA THR A 447 11.74 24.67 14.75
C THR A 447 13.01 25.44 14.36
N LEU A 448 12.86 26.67 13.93
CA LEU A 448 13.93 27.52 13.40
C LEU A 448 14.63 28.30 14.52
N PRO A 449 15.93 28.62 14.37
CA PRO A 449 16.55 29.71 15.11
C PRO A 449 15.84 31.04 14.79
N ALA A 450 15.66 31.88 15.81
CA ALA A 450 14.90 33.15 15.68
C ALA A 450 15.32 34.01 14.47
N ARG A 451 16.62 34.03 14.17
CA ARG A 451 17.20 34.78 13.01
C ARG A 451 16.74 34.32 11.62
N ASP A 452 16.21 33.06 11.53
CA ASP A 452 15.86 32.46 10.25
C ASP A 452 14.34 32.47 9.97
N ILE A 453 13.51 32.77 10.97
CA ILE A 453 12.05 32.66 10.91
C ILE A 453 11.48 33.55 9.80
N GLU A 454 11.81 34.84 9.81
CA GLU A 454 11.29 35.80 8.81
C GLU A 454 11.70 35.42 7.39
N ARG A 455 12.93 34.98 7.19
CA ARG A 455 13.45 34.55 5.89
C ARG A 455 12.65 33.33 5.36
N VAL A 456 12.33 32.36 6.21
CA VAL A 456 11.56 31.17 5.81
C VAL A 456 10.11 31.54 5.57
N ALA A 457 9.49 32.40 6.40
CA ALA A 457 8.13 32.89 6.18
C ALA A 457 7.98 33.61 4.81
N ARG A 458 8.93 34.49 4.45
CA ARG A 458 8.95 35.13 3.14
C ARG A 458 9.09 34.14 1.98
N ARG A 459 9.84 33.06 2.17
CA ARG A 459 9.95 31.99 1.17
C ARG A 459 8.63 31.28 0.94
N TYR A 460 7.86 30.99 1.99
CA TYR A 460 6.51 30.45 1.84
C TYR A 460 5.58 31.40 1.09
N LEU A 461 5.63 32.66 1.43
CA LEU A 461 4.80 33.68 0.81
C LEU A 461 5.09 33.82 -0.69
N SER A 462 6.39 33.88 -1.07
CA SER A 462 6.79 34.01 -2.48
C SER A 462 6.47 32.78 -3.34
N ALA A 463 6.42 31.58 -2.73
CA ALA A 463 6.14 30.33 -3.43
C ALA A 463 4.63 30.07 -3.62
N ALA A 464 3.76 30.77 -2.90
CA ALA A 464 2.32 30.54 -2.92
C ALA A 464 1.59 31.33 -4.02
N ASN A 465 2.12 32.49 -4.39
CA ASN A 465 1.45 33.40 -5.34
C ASN A 465 1.80 33.01 -6.78
N SER A 466 0.95 32.22 -7.41
CA SER A 466 1.19 31.65 -8.73
C SER A 466 -0.03 31.74 -9.64
N ASP A 467 0.20 31.60 -10.95
CA ASP A 467 -0.84 31.58 -11.97
C ASP A 467 -1.81 30.41 -11.81
N PRO A 468 -3.01 30.49 -12.43
CA PRO A 468 -3.95 29.37 -12.48
C PRO A 468 -3.26 28.08 -12.95
N ALA A 469 -3.55 26.98 -12.29
CA ALA A 469 -2.98 25.70 -12.64
C ALA A 469 -4.04 24.57 -12.51
N PRO A 470 -3.85 23.45 -13.22
CA PRO A 470 -4.67 22.27 -12.98
C PRO A 470 -4.64 21.87 -11.50
N SER A 471 -5.82 21.74 -10.89
CA SER A 471 -5.99 21.36 -9.48
C SER A 471 -6.26 19.87 -9.31
N SER A 472 -6.89 19.25 -10.31
CA SER A 472 -7.09 17.80 -10.33
C SER A 472 -7.24 17.26 -11.74
N VAL A 473 -6.78 16.02 -11.91
CA VAL A 473 -6.91 15.26 -13.16
C VAL A 473 -7.40 13.86 -12.83
N SER A 474 -8.40 13.38 -13.56
CA SER A 474 -8.92 12.02 -13.44
C SER A 474 -8.53 11.18 -14.64
N LEU A 475 -8.11 9.95 -14.38
CA LEU A 475 -7.60 9.00 -15.35
C LEU A 475 -8.40 7.69 -15.26
N THR A 476 -8.71 7.11 -16.41
CA THR A 476 -9.30 5.78 -16.49
C THR A 476 -8.24 4.77 -16.92
N ALA A 477 -7.77 3.94 -15.99
CA ALA A 477 -6.80 2.91 -16.28
C ALA A 477 -7.45 1.64 -16.89
N ALA A 478 -8.67 1.31 -16.45
CA ALA A 478 -9.47 0.25 -17.03
C ALA A 478 -10.96 0.58 -16.93
N HIS A 479 -11.69 0.39 -18.03
CA HIS A 479 -13.14 0.52 -18.13
C HIS A 479 -13.64 -0.35 -19.28
N GLU A 480 -14.94 -0.69 -19.35
CA GLU A 480 -15.47 -1.49 -20.46
C GLU A 480 -15.22 -0.85 -21.83
N THR A 481 -15.33 0.48 -21.89
CA THR A 481 -15.05 1.31 -23.09
C THR A 481 -13.70 2.02 -23.02
N GLY A 482 -12.82 1.60 -22.12
CA GLY A 482 -11.55 2.26 -21.85
C GLY A 482 -10.53 2.12 -22.98
N PRO A 483 -9.34 2.69 -22.77
CA PRO A 483 -8.30 2.79 -23.80
C PRO A 483 -7.88 1.42 -24.32
N ALA A 484 -7.44 1.39 -25.59
CA ALA A 484 -6.99 0.16 -26.25
C ALA A 484 -5.82 -0.51 -25.50
N ASP A 485 -4.90 0.28 -24.94
CA ASP A 485 -3.78 -0.22 -24.11
C ASP A 485 -4.10 -0.19 -22.62
N ARG A 486 -5.10 -0.93 -22.18
CA ARG A 486 -5.46 -1.03 -20.75
C ARG A 486 -4.33 -1.54 -19.88
N ALA A 487 -3.57 -2.51 -20.39
CA ALA A 487 -2.48 -3.11 -19.63
C ALA A 487 -1.44 -2.07 -19.25
N GLY A 488 -1.05 -1.26 -20.19
CA GLY A 488 -0.08 -0.19 -19.96
C GLY A 488 -0.64 0.93 -19.08
N HIS A 489 -1.91 1.33 -19.25
CA HIS A 489 -2.55 2.32 -18.37
C HIS A 489 -2.65 1.83 -16.93
N MET A 490 -2.99 0.56 -16.70
CA MET A 490 -2.99 -0.02 -15.36
C MET A 490 -1.58 -0.09 -14.77
N ALA A 491 -0.57 -0.44 -15.59
CA ALA A 491 0.83 -0.43 -15.15
C ALA A 491 1.29 0.99 -14.76
N ALA A 492 0.91 2.01 -15.54
CA ALA A 492 1.20 3.39 -15.21
C ALA A 492 0.49 3.83 -13.93
N ALA A 493 -0.83 3.55 -13.79
CA ALA A 493 -1.59 3.85 -12.58
C ALA A 493 -0.97 3.23 -11.33
N ALA A 494 -0.46 2.00 -11.43
CA ALA A 494 0.18 1.30 -10.32
C ALA A 494 1.50 1.95 -9.85
N THR A 495 2.08 2.83 -10.67
CA THR A 495 3.36 3.50 -10.38
C THR A 495 3.21 4.96 -9.95
N LEU A 496 1.99 5.49 -9.90
CA LEU A 496 1.75 6.86 -9.46
C LEU A 496 2.06 7.03 -7.97
N ASP A 497 2.85 8.04 -7.69
CA ASP A 497 3.18 8.42 -6.31
C ASP A 497 2.95 9.91 -6.07
N PRO A 498 2.54 10.31 -4.87
CA PRO A 498 2.57 11.69 -4.44
C PRO A 498 3.98 12.27 -4.52
N LEU A 499 4.09 13.57 -4.59
CA LEU A 499 5.33 14.33 -4.70
C LEU A 499 6.15 13.99 -5.97
N THR A 500 5.46 13.63 -7.05
CA THR A 500 6.06 13.51 -8.40
C THR A 500 5.64 14.70 -9.26
N ALA A 501 6.54 15.18 -10.11
CA ALA A 501 6.21 16.19 -11.10
C ALA A 501 5.55 15.54 -12.32
N VAL A 502 4.50 16.17 -12.85
CA VAL A 502 3.81 15.76 -14.08
C VAL A 502 3.67 16.95 -15.01
N ALA A 503 3.83 16.72 -16.30
CA ALA A 503 3.42 17.70 -17.31
C ALA A 503 1.93 17.54 -17.58
N VAL A 504 1.22 18.64 -17.67
CA VAL A 504 -0.21 18.66 -18.02
C VAL A 504 -0.40 19.53 -19.24
N GLU A 505 -0.82 18.91 -20.33
CA GLU A 505 -1.22 19.57 -21.57
C GLU A 505 -2.72 19.84 -21.53
N TRP A 506 -3.11 21.09 -21.64
CA TRP A 506 -4.50 21.51 -21.61
C TRP A 506 -4.73 22.63 -22.61
N ARG A 507 -5.56 22.40 -23.62
CA ARG A 507 -5.88 23.36 -24.68
C ARG A 507 -4.65 23.98 -25.37
N GLY A 508 -3.59 23.19 -25.53
CA GLY A 508 -2.34 23.62 -26.16
C GLY A 508 -1.41 24.40 -25.23
N GLU A 509 -1.70 24.47 -23.95
CA GLU A 509 -0.83 25.02 -22.93
C GLU A 509 -0.19 23.88 -22.11
N ASP A 510 1.12 23.97 -21.89
CA ASP A 510 1.90 23.02 -21.12
C ASP A 510 2.19 23.58 -19.73
N THR A 511 1.81 22.86 -18.71
CA THR A 511 2.08 23.23 -17.32
C THR A 511 2.72 22.08 -16.56
N THR A 512 3.76 22.39 -15.77
CA THR A 512 4.32 21.40 -14.84
C THR A 512 3.66 21.52 -13.47
N ALA A 513 3.00 20.47 -13.03
CA ALA A 513 2.34 20.38 -11.74
C ALA A 513 3.02 19.34 -10.85
N LEU A 514 2.83 19.49 -9.53
CA LEU A 514 3.24 18.51 -8.54
C LEU A 514 2.01 17.71 -8.09
N VAL A 515 2.10 16.41 -8.12
CA VAL A 515 1.05 15.52 -7.57
C VAL A 515 1.10 15.59 -6.05
N THR A 516 0.04 16.08 -5.43
CA THR A 516 -0.07 16.11 -3.96
C THR A 516 -0.82 14.90 -3.41
N GLN A 517 -1.80 14.39 -4.15
CA GLN A 517 -2.56 13.21 -3.73
C GLN A 517 -2.83 12.29 -4.92
N VAL A 518 -2.80 11.00 -4.66
CA VAL A 518 -3.21 9.95 -5.60
C VAL A 518 -4.33 9.16 -4.95
N ALA A 519 -5.49 9.11 -5.63
CA ALA A 519 -6.63 8.33 -5.21
C ALA A 519 -6.98 7.30 -6.28
N HIS A 520 -7.12 6.05 -5.88
CA HIS A 520 -7.57 4.95 -6.74
C HIS A 520 -8.95 4.47 -6.31
N VAL A 521 -9.84 4.28 -7.27
CA VAL A 521 -11.13 3.61 -7.09
C VAL A 521 -11.16 2.42 -8.04
N ILE A 522 -11.22 1.23 -7.46
CA ILE A 522 -11.02 -0.03 -8.16
C ILE A 522 -12.20 -0.94 -7.90
N THR A 523 -12.81 -1.42 -8.97
CA THR A 523 -13.81 -2.49 -8.97
C THR A 523 -13.26 -3.68 -9.77
N PRO A 524 -13.93 -4.83 -9.82
CA PRO A 524 -13.47 -5.94 -10.65
C PRO A 524 -13.27 -5.60 -12.15
N THR A 525 -14.00 -4.62 -12.66
CA THR A 525 -13.99 -4.25 -14.10
C THR A 525 -13.47 -2.85 -14.38
N THR A 526 -13.42 -1.98 -13.38
CA THR A 526 -13.02 -0.57 -13.56
C THR A 526 -11.88 -0.20 -12.63
N TRP A 527 -10.99 0.66 -13.11
CA TRP A 527 -9.95 1.28 -12.31
C TRP A 527 -9.80 2.73 -12.73
N LYS A 528 -10.18 3.62 -11.83
CA LYS A 528 -9.99 5.07 -11.98
C LYS A 528 -8.92 5.53 -11.02
N ALA A 529 -8.06 6.42 -11.50
CA ALA A 529 -7.08 7.12 -10.68
C ALA A 529 -7.35 8.62 -10.77
N ALA A 530 -7.43 9.29 -9.64
CA ALA A 530 -7.55 10.74 -9.55
C ALA A 530 -6.29 11.30 -8.90
N LEU A 531 -5.74 12.35 -9.52
CA LEU A 531 -4.59 13.09 -9.03
C LEU A 531 -5.04 14.46 -8.56
N THR A 532 -4.68 14.82 -7.35
CA THR A 532 -4.74 16.22 -6.90
C THR A 532 -3.39 16.85 -7.21
N LEU A 533 -3.43 18.02 -7.78
CA LEU A 533 -2.26 18.72 -8.29
C LEU A 533 -2.08 20.08 -7.60
N THR A 534 -0.85 20.52 -7.50
CA THR A 534 -0.52 21.89 -7.12
C THR A 534 0.56 22.44 -8.06
N ASN A 535 0.64 23.76 -8.15
CA ASN A 535 1.68 24.39 -8.95
C ASN A 535 3.07 24.00 -8.43
N ASN A 536 4.00 23.67 -9.34
CA ASN A 536 5.36 23.25 -9.00
C ASN A 536 6.38 24.39 -9.05
N LYS A 537 5.95 25.63 -8.93
CA LYS A 537 6.86 26.78 -8.81
C LYS A 537 7.46 26.83 -7.40
N GLN A 538 8.78 26.86 -7.29
CA GLN A 538 9.56 27.13 -6.07
C GLN A 538 10.57 28.23 -6.34
#